data_51351bc74846f265528540e31154a600
#
_entry.id   51351bc74846f265528540e31154a600
#
_cell.length_a   1.000
_cell.length_b   1.000
_cell.length_c   1.000
_cell.angle_alpha   90.00
_cell.angle_beta   90.00
_cell.angle_gamma   90.00
#
_symmetry.space_group_name_H-M   'P 1'
#
loop_
_entity.id
_entity.type
_entity.pdbx_description
1 polymer ?
#
loop_
_entity_poly.entity_id
_entity_poly.type
_entity_poly.pdbx_seq_one_letter_code
_entity_poly.pdbx_strand_id
1 'polypeptide(L)'
;MLWQTLVSHGSNNGENGKPHYFSVMNYDYQLTGVPKKDGTFYFGYSQTDALSLDESALSERRGFGFKARGYLYEGKPADRNIDFNHNGKIDDVPVAKDLNNNGYESVLSAPSDLKTIRFPAQAVSHGRGISPEPSPEIEINLITADDAREQGLIP
;
A
#
# COMPACT_ATOMS: atom_id res chain seq x y z
N MET A 1 -22.64 12.35 9.67
CA MET A 1 -21.83 11.15 9.41
C MET A 1 -20.98 11.47 8.19
N LEU A 2 -19.74 11.95 8.41
CA LEU A 2 -18.83 12.28 7.31
C LEU A 2 -18.18 10.99 6.82
N TRP A 3 -18.56 10.57 5.62
CA TRP A 3 -17.80 9.58 4.87
C TRP A 3 -16.54 10.27 4.38
N GLN A 4 -15.43 10.10 5.09
CA GLN A 4 -14.11 10.37 4.52
C GLN A 4 -13.87 9.28 3.48
N THR A 5 -14.09 9.62 2.22
CA THR A 5 -13.56 8.85 1.12
C THR A 5 -12.04 8.95 1.18
N LEU A 6 -11.41 7.97 1.79
CA LEU A 6 -9.99 7.70 1.58
C LEU A 6 -9.83 7.30 0.10
N VAL A 7 -9.63 8.31 -0.75
CA VAL A 7 -9.40 8.10 -2.17
C VAL A 7 -7.94 7.75 -2.35
N SER A 8 -7.56 6.53 -2.06
CA SER A 8 -6.34 5.97 -2.62
C SER A 8 -6.24 4.47 -2.35
N HIS A 9 -6.61 3.69 -3.32
CA HIS A 9 -6.30 2.26 -3.38
C HIS A 9 -5.03 2.04 -4.24
N GLY A 10 -3.96 2.81 -3.96
CA GLY A 10 -2.70 2.69 -4.69
C GLY A 10 -2.64 3.35 -6.07
N SER A 11 -3.66 4.09 -6.50
CA SER A 11 -3.60 5.00 -7.65
C SER A 11 -4.89 5.79 -7.83
N ASN A 12 -4.81 6.87 -8.61
CA ASN A 12 -5.95 7.69 -8.99
C ASN A 12 -6.78 7.10 -10.16
N ASN A 13 -6.45 5.89 -10.64
CA ASN A 13 -7.11 5.27 -11.79
C ASN A 13 -8.27 4.34 -11.43
N GLY A 14 -8.59 4.19 -10.14
CA GLY A 14 -9.70 3.34 -9.68
C GLY A 14 -9.49 1.83 -9.82
N GLU A 15 -8.32 1.39 -10.26
CA GLU A 15 -8.02 -0.05 -10.36
C GLU A 15 -7.69 -0.63 -8.99
N ASN A 16 -8.36 -1.72 -8.64
CA ASN A 16 -8.15 -2.49 -7.42
C ASN A 16 -7.40 -3.79 -7.70
N GLY A 17 -7.08 -4.56 -6.65
CA GLY A 17 -6.49 -5.88 -6.79
C GLY A 17 -5.09 -5.87 -7.38
N LYS A 18 -4.25 -4.92 -7.01
CA LYS A 18 -2.87 -4.80 -7.49
C LYS A 18 -1.92 -5.64 -6.63
N PRO A 19 -1.51 -6.83 -7.04
CA PRO A 19 -0.80 -7.77 -6.17
C PRO A 19 0.58 -7.25 -5.72
N HIS A 20 1.18 -6.32 -6.45
CA HIS A 20 2.46 -5.68 -6.14
C HIS A 20 2.34 -4.41 -5.29
N TYR A 21 1.13 -4.03 -4.88
CA TYR A 21 0.87 -2.90 -3.99
C TYR A 21 0.88 -3.37 -2.53
N PHE A 22 2.07 -3.36 -1.92
CA PHE A 22 2.31 -3.85 -0.56
C PHE A 22 1.93 -2.80 0.49
N SER A 23 0.64 -2.70 0.76
CA SER A 23 0.05 -1.74 1.68
C SER A 23 -1.24 -2.28 2.29
N VAL A 24 -1.56 -1.87 3.50
CA VAL A 24 -2.89 -2.11 4.09
C VAL A 24 -4.01 -1.36 3.38
N MET A 25 -3.67 -0.43 2.50
CA MET A 25 -4.64 0.23 1.61
C MET A 25 -5.07 -0.67 0.45
N ASN A 26 -4.34 -1.76 0.18
CA ASN A 26 -4.73 -2.78 -0.76
C ASN A 26 -5.75 -3.72 -0.11
N TYR A 27 -6.89 -3.94 -0.76
CA TYR A 27 -7.93 -4.84 -0.25
C TYR A 27 -7.44 -6.26 0.02
N ASP A 28 -6.46 -6.76 -0.76
CA ASP A 28 -5.89 -8.09 -0.59
C ASP A 28 -5.12 -8.23 0.73
N TYR A 29 -4.61 -7.12 1.28
CA TYR A 29 -3.79 -7.11 2.49
C TYR A 29 -4.41 -6.36 3.68
N GLN A 30 -5.57 -5.74 3.48
CA GLN A 30 -6.19 -4.86 4.47
C GLN A 30 -6.44 -5.55 5.82
N LEU A 31 -6.87 -6.80 5.81
CA LEU A 31 -7.21 -7.56 7.02
C LEU A 31 -6.10 -8.50 7.48
N THR A 32 -5.25 -8.96 6.56
CA THR A 32 -4.24 -9.98 6.83
C THR A 32 -2.84 -9.42 7.01
N GLY A 33 -2.61 -8.18 6.54
CA GLY A 33 -1.27 -7.64 6.36
C GLY A 33 -0.55 -8.23 5.16
N VAL A 34 0.55 -7.61 4.77
CA VAL A 34 1.40 -8.07 3.67
C VAL A 34 2.38 -9.13 4.19
N PRO A 35 2.37 -10.36 3.66
CA PRO A 35 3.26 -11.42 4.16
C PRO A 35 4.72 -11.13 3.82
N LYS A 36 5.61 -11.36 4.78
CA LYS A 36 7.05 -11.16 4.66
C LYS A 36 7.84 -12.47 4.71
N LYS A 37 9.05 -12.45 4.15
CA LYS A 37 9.96 -13.61 4.11
C LYS A 37 10.40 -14.09 5.50
N ASP A 38 10.38 -13.23 6.51
CA ASP A 38 10.72 -13.55 7.89
C ASP A 38 9.57 -14.20 8.67
N GLY A 39 8.46 -14.48 8.01
CA GLY A 39 7.27 -15.09 8.61
C GLY A 39 6.37 -14.10 9.34
N THR A 40 6.70 -12.81 9.33
CA THR A 40 5.86 -11.75 9.88
C THR A 40 4.94 -11.16 8.83
N PHE A 41 4.03 -10.29 9.27
CA PHE A 41 3.14 -9.53 8.39
C PHE A 41 3.39 -8.04 8.56
N TYR A 42 3.38 -7.31 7.44
CA TYR A 42 3.50 -5.86 7.47
C TYR A 42 2.13 -5.21 7.43
N PHE A 43 1.81 -4.44 8.47
CA PHE A 43 0.57 -3.66 8.60
C PHE A 43 0.90 -2.17 8.50
N GLY A 44 1.19 -1.71 7.32
CA GLY A 44 1.56 -0.32 7.12
C GLY A 44 1.28 0.17 5.70
N TYR A 45 1.51 1.46 5.50
CA TYR A 45 1.36 2.12 4.21
C TYR A 45 2.59 1.90 3.33
N SER A 46 2.40 1.82 2.01
CA SER A 46 3.53 1.76 1.09
C SER A 46 4.30 3.08 1.11
N GLN A 47 5.61 2.99 1.35
CA GLN A 47 6.49 4.16 1.44
C GLN A 47 7.13 4.52 0.10
N THR A 48 7.19 3.58 -0.82
CA THR A 48 7.81 3.74 -2.14
C THR A 48 6.86 3.29 -3.25
N ASP A 49 6.97 3.92 -4.41
CA ASP A 49 6.25 3.47 -5.60
C ASP A 49 6.68 2.04 -5.94
N ALA A 50 5.75 1.16 -6.21
CA ALA A 50 6.05 -0.13 -6.83
C ALA A 50 6.49 0.07 -8.30
N LEU A 51 7.12 -0.95 -8.89
CA LEU A 51 7.39 -0.95 -10.31
C LEU A 51 6.08 -1.19 -11.07
N SER A 52 5.86 -0.43 -12.14
CA SER A 52 4.71 -0.69 -13.00
C SER A 52 4.80 -2.09 -13.61
N LEU A 53 3.67 -2.77 -13.65
CA LEU A 53 3.50 -4.09 -14.26
C LEU A 53 2.64 -3.95 -15.51
N ASP A 54 3.17 -4.38 -16.63
CA ASP A 54 2.41 -4.54 -17.87
C ASP A 54 1.85 -5.97 -17.88
N GLU A 55 0.55 -6.13 -17.69
CA GLU A 55 -0.12 -7.43 -17.63
C GLU A 55 -0.06 -8.19 -18.95
N SER A 56 0.13 -7.47 -20.07
CA SER A 56 0.33 -8.09 -21.39
C SER A 56 1.75 -8.63 -21.60
N ALA A 57 2.72 -8.25 -20.76
CA ALA A 57 4.13 -8.57 -20.93
C ALA A 57 4.87 -8.74 -19.58
N LEU A 58 4.37 -9.60 -18.72
CA LEU A 58 4.94 -9.88 -17.40
C LEU A 58 6.23 -10.70 -17.53
N SER A 59 7.28 -10.27 -16.87
CA SER A 59 8.52 -11.04 -16.77
C SER A 59 8.51 -11.88 -15.49
N GLU A 60 8.36 -13.19 -15.61
CA GLU A 60 8.32 -14.12 -14.47
C GLU A 60 9.64 -14.12 -13.70
N ARG A 61 10.78 -14.05 -14.39
CA ARG A 61 12.09 -13.95 -13.72
C ARG A 61 12.23 -12.71 -12.86
N ARG A 62 11.70 -11.58 -13.32
CA ARG A 62 11.74 -10.32 -12.60
C ARG A 62 10.77 -10.28 -11.42
N GLY A 63 9.66 -11.00 -11.51
CA GLY A 63 8.56 -10.89 -10.58
C GLY A 63 8.09 -9.45 -10.42
N PHE A 64 7.78 -9.02 -9.20
CA PHE A 64 7.45 -7.61 -8.91
C PHE A 64 8.70 -6.71 -8.76
N GLY A 65 9.89 -7.28 -8.96
CA GLY A 65 11.15 -6.57 -8.98
C GLY A 65 11.71 -6.24 -7.60
N PHE A 66 12.85 -5.54 -7.59
CA PHE A 66 13.67 -5.36 -6.39
C PHE A 66 12.95 -4.61 -5.24
N LYS A 67 11.95 -3.80 -5.53
CA LYS A 67 11.15 -3.08 -4.52
C LYS A 67 10.24 -4.01 -3.72
N ALA A 68 9.96 -5.19 -4.25
CA ALA A 68 9.22 -6.26 -3.57
C ALA A 68 10.10 -7.14 -2.65
N ARG A 69 11.41 -6.80 -2.52
CA ARG A 69 12.33 -7.58 -1.70
C ARG A 69 11.88 -7.59 -0.24
N GLY A 70 11.79 -8.79 0.32
CA GLY A 70 11.35 -8.97 1.71
C GLY A 70 9.89 -9.40 1.84
N TYR A 71 9.08 -9.20 0.80
CA TYR A 71 7.69 -9.63 0.77
C TYR A 71 7.51 -10.98 0.07
N LEU A 72 6.38 -11.61 0.34
CA LEU A 72 5.94 -12.83 -0.32
C LEU A 72 4.70 -12.54 -1.18
N TYR A 73 4.62 -13.27 -2.29
CA TYR A 73 3.43 -13.39 -3.11
C TYR A 73 3.15 -14.87 -3.32
N GLU A 74 1.94 -15.33 -3.00
CA GLU A 74 1.55 -16.75 -3.05
C GLU A 74 2.55 -17.69 -2.33
N GLY A 75 3.08 -17.23 -1.19
CA GLY A 75 4.05 -17.99 -0.39
C GLY A 75 5.47 -18.05 -0.95
N LYS A 76 5.76 -17.37 -2.06
CA LYS A 76 7.07 -17.31 -2.70
C LYS A 76 7.65 -15.89 -2.65
N PRO A 77 8.98 -15.72 -2.81
CA PRO A 77 9.57 -14.40 -2.91
C PRO A 77 8.94 -13.53 -3.99
N ALA A 78 8.43 -12.36 -3.61
CA ALA A 78 7.72 -11.47 -4.54
C ALA A 78 8.66 -10.71 -5.50
N ASP A 79 9.96 -10.65 -5.21
CA ASP A 79 10.95 -9.88 -5.96
C ASP A 79 11.49 -10.58 -7.21
N ARG A 80 11.15 -11.86 -7.44
CA ARG A 80 11.64 -12.65 -8.59
C ARG A 80 10.95 -14.01 -8.70
N ASN A 81 11.06 -14.63 -9.88
CA ASN A 81 10.65 -15.99 -10.14
C ASN A 81 9.19 -16.28 -9.74
N ILE A 82 8.29 -15.45 -10.25
CA ILE A 82 6.84 -15.63 -10.07
C ILE A 82 6.29 -16.29 -11.33
N ASP A 83 5.68 -17.45 -11.18
CA ASP A 83 4.95 -18.14 -12.24
C ASP A 83 3.55 -17.49 -12.36
N PHE A 84 3.46 -16.43 -13.14
CA PHE A 84 2.22 -15.65 -13.27
C PHE A 84 1.12 -16.41 -14.01
N ASN A 85 1.48 -17.26 -14.95
CA ASN A 85 0.51 -18.02 -15.75
C ASN A 85 0.18 -19.40 -15.13
N HIS A 86 0.82 -19.76 -14.00
CA HIS A 86 0.64 -21.00 -13.25
C HIS A 86 0.87 -22.27 -14.09
N ASN A 87 1.83 -22.24 -15.02
CA ASN A 87 2.18 -23.40 -15.83
C ASN A 87 3.22 -24.33 -15.16
N GLY A 88 3.68 -23.99 -13.96
CA GLY A 88 4.64 -24.74 -13.17
C GLY A 88 6.10 -24.50 -13.55
N LYS A 89 6.37 -23.49 -14.37
CA LYS A 89 7.72 -23.12 -14.81
C LYS A 89 7.91 -21.62 -14.68
N ILE A 90 9.16 -21.19 -14.73
CA ILE A 90 9.51 -19.78 -14.87
C ILE A 90 9.93 -19.54 -16.31
N ASP A 91 9.09 -18.85 -17.05
CA ASP A 91 9.29 -18.60 -18.45
C ASP A 91 10.34 -17.49 -18.67
N ASP A 92 11.17 -17.67 -19.71
CA ASP A 92 12.18 -16.68 -20.13
C ASP A 92 11.58 -15.58 -21.03
N VAL A 93 10.42 -15.86 -21.61
CA VAL A 93 9.67 -14.91 -22.43
C VAL A 93 8.56 -14.26 -21.60
N PRO A 94 8.20 -13.01 -21.88
CA PRO A 94 7.09 -12.38 -21.21
C PRO A 94 5.79 -13.14 -21.41
N VAL A 95 4.97 -13.20 -20.34
CA VAL A 95 3.65 -13.85 -20.35
C VAL A 95 2.56 -12.80 -20.13
N ALA A 96 1.40 -13.02 -20.71
CA ALA A 96 0.22 -12.20 -20.50
C ALA A 96 -0.65 -12.82 -19.41
N LYS A 97 -1.07 -12.01 -18.44
CA LYS A 97 -1.96 -12.45 -17.36
C LYS A 97 -2.68 -11.27 -16.73
N ASP A 98 -4.00 -11.31 -16.71
CA ASP A 98 -4.84 -10.43 -15.93
C ASP A 98 -4.65 -10.77 -14.43
N LEU A 99 -3.86 -9.95 -13.72
CA LEU A 99 -3.50 -10.16 -12.32
C LEU A 99 -4.57 -9.64 -11.35
N ASN A 100 -5.29 -8.61 -11.76
CA ASN A 100 -6.32 -7.99 -10.94
C ASN A 100 -7.74 -8.49 -11.25
N ASN A 101 -7.87 -9.43 -12.19
CA ASN A 101 -9.12 -10.07 -12.61
C ASN A 101 -10.20 -9.07 -13.05
N ASN A 102 -9.80 -8.01 -13.73
CA ASN A 102 -10.73 -7.01 -14.26
C ASN A 102 -11.24 -7.30 -15.68
N GLY A 103 -10.73 -8.38 -16.31
CA GLY A 103 -11.16 -8.89 -17.61
C GLY A 103 -10.31 -8.42 -18.79
N TYR A 104 -9.25 -7.66 -18.57
CA TYR A 104 -8.30 -7.21 -19.60
C TYR A 104 -6.92 -6.96 -19.02
N GLU A 105 -5.88 -7.12 -19.85
CA GLU A 105 -4.51 -6.76 -19.47
C GLU A 105 -4.31 -5.25 -19.58
N SER A 106 -3.82 -4.67 -18.52
CA SER A 106 -3.53 -3.24 -18.41
C SER A 106 -2.13 -3.00 -17.82
N VAL A 107 -1.71 -1.75 -17.73
CA VAL A 107 -0.50 -1.38 -17.00
C VAL A 107 -0.87 -1.00 -15.57
N LEU A 108 -0.59 -1.88 -14.63
CA LEU A 108 -0.83 -1.64 -13.21
C LEU A 108 0.26 -0.75 -12.62
N SER A 109 -0.13 0.38 -12.07
CA SER A 109 0.76 1.26 -11.31
C SER A 109 0.33 1.33 -9.85
N ALA A 110 1.29 1.32 -8.94
CA ALA A 110 1.04 1.45 -7.52
C ALA A 110 2.01 2.49 -6.91
N PRO A 111 1.64 3.77 -6.96
CA PRO A 111 2.39 4.82 -6.29
C PRO A 111 2.34 4.63 -4.77
N SER A 112 3.33 5.20 -4.07
CA SER A 112 3.35 5.12 -2.61
C SER A 112 2.17 5.85 -1.98
N ASP A 113 1.67 5.32 -0.87
CA ASP A 113 0.59 5.94 -0.10
C ASP A 113 0.97 7.34 0.36
N LEU A 114 2.22 7.56 0.75
CA LEU A 114 2.70 8.85 1.20
C LEU A 114 2.59 9.95 0.14
N LYS A 115 2.55 9.58 -1.15
CA LYS A 115 2.34 10.52 -2.25
C LYS A 115 0.86 10.75 -2.56
N THR A 116 0.02 9.75 -2.29
CA THR A 116 -1.37 9.72 -2.73
C THR A 116 -2.37 10.01 -1.63
N ILE A 117 -2.03 9.74 -0.36
CA ILE A 117 -2.88 10.11 0.77
C ILE A 117 -2.95 11.63 0.85
N ARG A 118 -4.15 12.15 0.67
CA ARG A 118 -4.44 13.57 0.86
C ARG A 118 -5.47 13.67 1.98
N PHE A 119 -5.13 14.44 3.00
CA PHE A 119 -6.13 14.90 3.95
C PHE A 119 -6.88 16.05 3.26
N PRO A 120 -8.21 15.97 3.10
CA PRO A 120 -8.96 17.12 2.63
C PRO A 120 -8.70 18.24 3.63
N ALA A 121 -8.07 19.34 3.19
CA ALA A 121 -8.06 20.56 3.96
C ALA A 121 -9.52 20.86 4.27
N GLN A 122 -9.89 20.97 5.55
CA GLN A 122 -11.23 21.35 5.92
C GLN A 122 -11.53 22.64 5.18
N ALA A 123 -12.54 22.61 4.33
CA ALA A 123 -13.05 23.83 3.75
C ALA A 123 -13.56 24.66 4.93
N VAL A 124 -12.77 25.62 5.34
CA VAL A 124 -13.20 26.65 6.28
C VAL A 124 -14.29 27.38 5.52
N SER A 125 -15.55 27.00 5.77
CA SER A 125 -16.66 27.79 5.28
C SER A 125 -16.49 29.18 5.87
N HIS A 126 -16.27 30.16 5.02
CA HIS A 126 -16.29 31.57 5.40
C HIS A 126 -17.73 31.95 5.75
N GLY A 127 -18.17 31.48 6.93
CA GLY A 127 -19.29 32.08 7.64
C GLY A 127 -18.81 33.44 8.14
N ARG A 128 -19.54 34.48 7.76
CA ARG A 128 -19.29 35.85 8.17
C ARG A 128 -18.91 35.95 9.65
N GLY A 129 -17.73 36.50 9.92
CA GLY A 129 -17.48 37.37 11.07
C GLY A 129 -17.43 36.74 12.44
N ILE A 130 -16.59 35.71 12.63
CA ILE A 130 -16.05 35.41 13.96
C ILE A 130 -14.52 35.35 13.78
N SER A 131 -13.81 36.26 14.49
CA SER A 131 -12.36 36.15 14.61
C SER A 131 -12.00 34.73 15.07
N PRO A 132 -11.03 34.09 14.46
CA PRO A 132 -10.56 32.82 14.98
C PRO A 132 -9.91 33.07 16.34
N GLU A 133 -10.52 32.62 17.40
CA GLU A 133 -9.78 32.38 18.63
C GLU A 133 -8.65 31.42 18.29
N PRO A 134 -7.42 31.62 18.79
CA PRO A 134 -6.33 30.71 18.54
C PRO A 134 -6.76 29.32 19.08
N SER A 135 -6.83 28.35 18.19
CA SER A 135 -7.04 26.96 18.60
C SER A 135 -6.00 26.62 19.66
N PRO A 136 -6.37 25.99 20.77
CA PRO A 136 -5.37 25.51 21.72
C PRO A 136 -4.42 24.59 20.95
N GLU A 137 -3.14 24.92 20.98
CA GLU A 137 -2.11 23.99 20.51
C GLU A 137 -2.31 22.68 21.27
N ILE A 138 -2.70 21.65 20.56
CA ILE A 138 -2.68 20.29 21.11
C ILE A 138 -1.20 19.91 21.15
N GLU A 139 -0.57 20.13 22.30
CA GLU A 139 0.72 19.53 22.56
C GLU A 139 0.50 18.00 22.56
N ILE A 140 0.90 17.36 21.48
CA ILE A 140 0.99 15.91 21.46
C ILE A 140 2.25 15.56 22.27
N ASN A 141 2.09 15.32 23.55
CA ASN A 141 3.12 14.73 24.37
C ASN A 141 3.35 13.30 23.87
N LEU A 142 4.35 13.16 23.00
CA LEU A 142 4.86 11.83 22.63
C LEU A 142 5.51 11.24 23.89
N ILE A 143 4.78 10.34 24.55
CA ILE A 143 5.33 9.53 25.64
C ILE A 143 6.41 8.65 25.02
N THR A 144 7.65 8.84 25.44
CA THR A 144 8.77 7.98 25.02
C THR A 144 8.65 6.60 25.70
N ALA A 145 9.36 5.61 25.17
CA ALA A 145 9.38 4.26 25.78
C ALA A 145 9.90 4.28 27.22
N ASP A 146 10.77 5.22 27.56
CA ASP A 146 11.31 5.38 28.90
C ASP A 146 10.28 6.00 29.84
N ASP A 147 9.53 7.02 29.38
CA ASP A 147 8.41 7.60 30.14
C ASP A 147 7.31 6.57 30.41
N ALA A 148 7.03 5.70 29.41
CA ALA A 148 6.04 4.64 29.56
C ALA A 148 6.46 3.57 30.58
N ARG A 149 7.77 3.31 30.72
CA ARG A 149 8.29 2.42 31.77
C ARG A 149 8.23 3.04 33.16
N GLU A 150 8.61 4.31 33.29
CA GLU A 150 8.50 5.03 34.57
C GLU A 150 7.05 5.11 35.07
N GLN A 151 6.08 5.18 34.16
CA GLN A 151 4.65 5.21 34.48
C GLN A 151 4.04 3.82 34.65
N GLY A 152 4.83 2.75 34.47
CA GLY A 152 4.34 1.36 34.62
C GLY A 152 3.36 0.92 33.54
N LEU A 153 3.33 1.59 32.40
CA LEU A 153 2.42 1.29 31.27
C LEU A 153 2.94 0.15 30.39
N ILE A 154 4.23 -0.12 30.44
CA ILE A 154 4.89 -1.24 29.75
C ILE A 154 5.93 -1.89 30.68
N PRO A 155 6.13 -3.22 30.62
CA PRO A 155 7.11 -3.94 31.43
C PRO A 155 8.56 -3.64 31.07
#